data_9adb7a439c2ad15fa66ee8fc8b8b6831
#
_entry.id   9adb7a439c2ad15fa66ee8fc8b8b6831
#
_cell.length_a   1.000
_cell.length_b   1.000
_cell.length_c   1.000
_cell.angle_alpha   90.00
_cell.angle_beta   90.00
_cell.angle_gamma   90.00
#
_symmetry.space_group_name_H-M   'P 1'
#
loop_
_entity.id
_entity.type
_entity.pdbx_description
1 polymer ?
#
loop_
_entity_poly.entity_id
_entity_poly.type
_entity_poly.pdbx_seq_one_letter_code
_entity_poly.pdbx_strand_id
1 'polypeptide(L)'
;MASRPNILFVLVDQLGARWLPTYGFTLVRAPQLNRFAGESTVFERAITTSPVCTPYRGCLLSGRYPSQTGLLRNGQSYPADHKSLADYLNEAGYETHYVGKWHLSGAPQENRWVPPEKRAGFQHFVGWESHHVDHHAGLIWRDDPHEAIEMPGHETDALTDIAMRQLALAAADANPFFMLLSYQAPHPPCSPPRAFLQQYESRDLLAEPNIDPAAWFRHEDWKANYGVQRFRELYFGEISHLDAAFGRLLRRLDQLDLRENTLVIFTSDHGEMAGAHGLFGKGVMYEEALHVPLIARAPGQSRGRRTRQLAATIDLLPTMLDFAEGESDGMAEGMSLRSQIDGGAPKGERVAISEYQNFCATTQRWKLITRGRTLEPAALYNRVDDPCELRNRLHDPACMTPRRTLSKALQRWREHAVAPNRNESEHQWQQVKI
;
A
#
# COMPACT_ATOMS: atom_id res chain seq x y z
N MET A 1 25.43 4.60 22.52
CA MET A 1 24.15 4.01 22.07
C MET A 1 24.16 4.16 20.55
N ALA A 2 23.77 3.14 19.79
CA ALA A 2 23.59 3.32 18.36
C ALA A 2 22.49 4.38 18.17
N SER A 3 22.70 5.34 17.26
CA SER A 3 21.68 6.36 16.98
C SER A 3 20.45 5.67 16.38
N ARG A 4 19.25 6.10 16.78
CA ARG A 4 18.00 5.64 16.17
C ARG A 4 18.04 5.92 14.66
N PRO A 5 17.66 4.95 13.81
CA PRO A 5 17.77 5.11 12.36
C PRO A 5 16.74 6.11 11.82
N ASN A 6 17.07 6.78 10.74
CA ASN A 6 16.07 7.44 9.91
C ASN A 6 15.11 6.41 9.30
N ILE A 7 13.92 6.83 8.95
CA ILE A 7 12.91 5.99 8.30
C ILE A 7 12.44 6.66 7.01
N LEU A 8 12.69 6.02 5.87
CA LEU A 8 12.12 6.39 4.57
C LEU A 8 11.07 5.36 4.18
N PHE A 9 9.81 5.76 4.25
CA PHE A 9 8.67 4.94 3.87
C PHE A 9 8.13 5.38 2.51
N VAL A 10 8.28 4.52 1.50
CA VAL A 10 7.81 4.76 0.13
C VAL A 10 6.53 3.97 -0.09
N LEU A 11 5.43 4.69 -0.16
CA LEU A 11 4.10 4.19 -0.45
C LEU A 11 3.73 4.49 -1.89
N VAL A 12 3.39 3.46 -2.66
CA VAL A 12 2.85 3.64 -4.01
C VAL A 12 1.37 3.30 -4.03
N ASP A 13 0.60 3.88 -4.92
CA ASP A 13 -0.85 3.65 -4.99
C ASP A 13 -1.17 2.62 -6.07
N GLN A 14 -1.88 1.57 -5.68
CA GLN A 14 -2.47 0.58 -6.58
C GLN A 14 -1.45 -0.32 -7.31
N LEU A 15 -0.40 -0.78 -6.60
CA LEU A 15 0.59 -1.71 -7.13
C LEU A 15 0.48 -3.09 -6.49
N GLY A 16 0.02 -4.08 -7.25
CA GLY A 16 0.05 -5.48 -6.83
C GLY A 16 1.46 -6.07 -6.90
N ALA A 17 1.87 -6.84 -5.87
CA ALA A 17 3.14 -7.56 -5.86
C ALA A 17 3.27 -8.48 -7.08
N ARG A 18 2.17 -9.08 -7.49
CA ARG A 18 2.08 -9.97 -8.64
C ARG A 18 2.62 -9.35 -9.94
N TRP A 19 2.57 -8.03 -10.10
CA TRP A 19 3.02 -7.33 -11.30
C TRP A 19 4.51 -6.94 -11.27
N LEU A 20 5.28 -7.45 -10.30
CA LEU A 20 6.71 -7.14 -10.17
C LEU A 20 7.61 -8.35 -10.42
N PRO A 21 8.75 -8.15 -11.11
CA PRO A 21 9.72 -9.23 -11.35
C PRO A 21 10.34 -9.77 -10.06
N THR A 22 10.46 -8.96 -9.01
CA THR A 22 10.86 -9.40 -7.66
C THR A 22 9.95 -10.50 -7.10
N TYR A 23 8.69 -10.56 -7.55
CA TYR A 23 7.70 -11.58 -7.15
C TYR A 23 7.41 -12.60 -8.26
N GLY A 24 8.24 -12.62 -9.33
CA GLY A 24 8.19 -13.64 -10.38
C GLY A 24 7.51 -13.21 -11.69
N PHE A 25 7.01 -11.98 -11.80
CA PHE A 25 6.38 -11.49 -13.02
C PHE A 25 7.39 -10.85 -13.97
N THR A 26 7.81 -11.60 -14.98
CA THR A 26 8.94 -11.21 -15.86
C THR A 26 8.59 -10.22 -16.98
N LEU A 27 7.31 -9.93 -17.21
CA LEU A 27 6.87 -9.02 -18.28
C LEU A 27 7.17 -7.55 -17.96
N VAL A 28 7.15 -7.15 -16.68
CA VAL A 28 7.44 -5.77 -16.23
C VAL A 28 8.96 -5.58 -16.05
N ARG A 29 9.45 -4.39 -16.39
CA ARG A 29 10.83 -3.98 -16.19
C ARG A 29 10.94 -3.09 -14.96
N ALA A 30 11.54 -3.60 -13.89
CA ALA A 30 11.78 -2.90 -12.63
C ALA A 30 13.19 -3.19 -12.07
N PRO A 31 14.27 -2.76 -12.78
CA PRO A 31 15.62 -3.10 -12.39
C PRO A 31 16.09 -2.48 -11.10
N GLN A 32 15.58 -1.29 -10.71
CA GLN A 32 15.97 -0.62 -9.47
C GLN A 32 15.33 -1.32 -8.25
N LEU A 33 14.06 -1.71 -8.36
CA LEU A 33 13.38 -2.52 -7.33
C LEU A 33 14.03 -3.89 -7.18
N ASN A 34 14.43 -4.53 -8.27
CA ASN A 34 15.17 -5.80 -8.20
C ASN A 34 16.53 -5.63 -7.52
N ARG A 35 17.26 -4.56 -7.83
CA ARG A 35 18.52 -4.23 -7.15
C ARG A 35 18.27 -3.98 -5.67
N PHE A 36 17.28 -3.15 -5.31
CA PHE A 36 16.90 -2.89 -3.93
C PHE A 36 16.52 -4.17 -3.18
N ALA A 37 15.74 -5.06 -3.80
CA ALA A 37 15.40 -6.37 -3.25
C ALA A 37 16.63 -7.26 -3.01
N GLY A 38 17.66 -7.16 -3.87
CA GLY A 38 18.95 -7.84 -3.70
C GLY A 38 19.76 -7.38 -2.49
N GLU A 39 19.38 -6.26 -1.87
CA GLU A 39 20.02 -5.65 -0.70
C GLU A 39 19.07 -5.53 0.50
N SER A 40 17.86 -6.11 0.42
CA SER A 40 16.76 -5.90 1.36
C SER A 40 16.13 -7.23 1.79
N THR A 41 15.24 -7.18 2.76
CA THR A 41 14.37 -8.29 3.12
C THR A 41 13.06 -8.18 2.32
N VAL A 42 12.80 -9.17 1.47
CA VAL A 42 11.57 -9.31 0.68
C VAL A 42 10.60 -10.22 1.42
N PHE A 43 9.43 -9.70 1.76
CA PHE A 43 8.33 -10.51 2.26
C PHE A 43 7.62 -11.14 1.06
N GLU A 44 7.69 -12.48 0.94
CA GLU A 44 7.08 -13.18 -0.19
C GLU A 44 5.57 -13.02 -0.24
N ARG A 45 4.96 -12.71 0.91
CA ARG A 45 3.52 -12.45 1.04
C ARG A 45 3.26 -11.35 2.04
N ALA A 46 2.82 -10.21 1.54
CA ALA A 46 2.29 -9.12 2.34
C ALA A 46 0.85 -8.81 1.88
N ILE A 47 -0.08 -8.83 2.82
CA ILE A 47 -1.51 -8.68 2.55
C ILE A 47 -1.98 -7.31 3.04
N THR A 48 -2.62 -6.55 2.16
CA THR A 48 -3.20 -5.27 2.56
C THR A 48 -4.37 -5.46 3.53
N THR A 49 -4.42 -4.61 4.54
CA THR A 49 -5.51 -4.60 5.53
C THR A 49 -6.84 -4.18 4.92
N SER A 50 -6.80 -3.32 3.89
CA SER A 50 -7.97 -2.95 3.10
C SER A 50 -7.57 -2.66 1.64
N PRO A 51 -8.26 -3.23 0.65
CA PRO A 51 -7.94 -2.99 -0.76
C PRO A 51 -8.55 -1.68 -1.30
N VAL A 52 -8.50 -0.59 -0.53
CA VAL A 52 -9.00 0.74 -0.91
C VAL A 52 -8.19 1.82 -0.20
N CYS A 53 -7.88 2.91 -0.89
CA CYS A 53 -6.89 3.93 -0.48
C CYS A 53 -7.17 4.55 0.90
N THR A 54 -8.31 5.24 1.13
CA THR A 54 -8.59 5.91 2.42
C THR A 54 -8.65 4.92 3.59
N PRO A 55 -9.36 3.77 3.51
CA PRO A 55 -9.34 2.76 4.56
C PRO A 55 -7.93 2.24 4.87
N TYR A 56 -7.14 1.91 3.84
CA TYR A 56 -5.75 1.46 4.02
C TYR A 56 -4.90 2.52 4.71
N ARG A 57 -4.95 3.77 4.22
CA ARG A 57 -4.15 4.88 4.77
C ARG A 57 -4.50 5.15 6.23
N GLY A 58 -5.78 5.01 6.58
CA GLY A 58 -6.23 5.05 7.97
C GLY A 58 -5.63 3.94 8.81
N CYS A 59 -5.61 2.69 8.31
CA CYS A 59 -4.96 1.57 8.99
C CYS A 59 -3.46 1.77 9.16
N LEU A 60 -2.76 2.26 8.13
CA LEU A 60 -1.33 2.53 8.18
C LEU A 60 -0.98 3.55 9.27
N LEU A 61 -1.75 4.64 9.36
CA LEU A 61 -1.47 5.70 10.34
C LEU A 61 -1.90 5.36 11.76
N SER A 62 -2.97 4.58 11.94
CA SER A 62 -3.51 4.26 13.28
C SER A 62 -3.06 2.92 13.83
N GLY A 63 -2.62 1.98 12.98
CA GLY A 63 -2.41 0.59 13.35
C GLY A 63 -3.71 -0.18 13.65
N ARG A 64 -4.88 0.33 13.25
CA ARG A 64 -6.21 -0.21 13.55
C ARG A 64 -6.95 -0.59 12.27
N TYR A 65 -7.87 -1.54 12.36
CA TYR A 65 -8.71 -1.94 11.23
C TYR A 65 -9.72 -0.86 10.82
N PRO A 66 -10.23 -0.88 9.58
CA PRO A 66 -11.26 0.06 9.11
C PRO A 66 -12.48 0.15 10.02
N SER A 67 -12.98 -0.97 10.55
CA SER A 67 -14.10 -1.00 11.51
C SER A 67 -13.81 -0.24 12.81
N GLN A 68 -12.54 -0.18 13.24
CA GLN A 68 -12.13 0.50 14.47
C GLN A 68 -11.92 1.99 14.25
N THR A 69 -11.46 2.38 13.05
CA THR A 69 -11.22 3.80 12.69
C THR A 69 -12.49 4.48 12.16
N GLY A 70 -13.48 3.72 11.70
CA GLY A 70 -14.64 4.23 10.96
C GLY A 70 -14.32 4.66 9.53
N LEU A 71 -13.08 4.46 9.05
CA LEU A 71 -12.66 4.76 7.67
C LEU A 71 -12.98 3.57 6.75
N LEU A 72 -14.22 3.50 6.29
CA LEU A 72 -14.76 2.36 5.55
C LEU A 72 -14.78 2.56 4.03
N ARG A 73 -14.57 3.79 3.55
CA ARG A 73 -14.62 4.17 2.13
C ARG A 73 -13.76 5.41 1.85
N ASN A 74 -13.48 5.65 0.57
CA ASN A 74 -12.81 6.87 0.14
C ASN A 74 -13.62 8.12 0.49
N GLY A 75 -12.93 9.26 0.68
CA GLY A 75 -13.53 10.54 0.99
C GLY A 75 -13.91 10.73 2.47
N GLN A 76 -13.47 9.86 3.37
CA GLN A 76 -13.60 10.03 4.82
C GLN A 76 -12.37 10.70 5.41
N SER A 77 -12.56 11.44 6.52
CA SER A 77 -11.47 12.12 7.25
C SER A 77 -10.87 11.22 8.32
N TYR A 78 -9.55 11.27 8.47
CA TYR A 78 -8.88 10.63 9.61
C TYR A 78 -9.46 11.14 10.93
N PRO A 79 -9.78 10.25 11.89
CA PRO A 79 -10.39 10.66 13.18
C PRO A 79 -9.41 11.51 14.00
N ALA A 80 -9.85 12.68 14.44
CA ALA A 80 -9.00 13.61 15.20
C ALA A 80 -8.63 13.11 16.61
N ASP A 81 -9.39 12.14 17.13
CA ASP A 81 -9.17 11.50 18.43
C ASP A 81 -8.26 10.27 18.38
N HIS A 82 -7.81 9.89 17.20
CA HIS A 82 -6.86 8.79 17.03
C HIS A 82 -5.44 9.33 16.88
N LYS A 83 -4.52 8.92 17.74
CA LYS A 83 -3.10 9.13 17.51
C LYS A 83 -2.65 8.46 16.21
N SER A 84 -1.82 9.15 15.49
CA SER A 84 -1.25 8.67 14.24
C SER A 84 0.19 8.16 14.42
N LEU A 85 0.69 7.46 13.42
CA LEU A 85 2.12 7.10 13.32
C LEU A 85 3.03 8.32 13.44
N ALA A 86 2.65 9.48 12.87
CA ALA A 86 3.44 10.70 12.99
C ALA A 86 3.44 11.22 14.44
N ASP A 87 2.31 11.18 15.15
CA ASP A 87 2.26 11.59 16.55
C ASP A 87 3.18 10.73 17.43
N TYR A 88 3.16 9.40 17.26
CA TYR A 88 4.05 8.51 18.01
C TYR A 88 5.54 8.75 17.68
N LEU A 89 5.86 9.00 16.41
CA LEU A 89 7.24 9.27 16.01
C LEU A 89 7.71 10.65 16.47
N ASN A 90 6.85 11.67 16.49
CA ASN A 90 7.14 12.97 17.09
C ASN A 90 7.47 12.82 18.59
N GLU A 91 6.67 12.06 19.33
CA GLU A 91 6.94 11.75 20.74
C GLU A 91 8.26 10.98 20.93
N ALA A 92 8.65 10.15 19.96
CA ALA A 92 9.96 9.49 19.94
C ALA A 92 11.10 10.42 19.47
N GLY A 93 10.85 11.70 19.18
CA GLY A 93 11.84 12.71 18.82
C GLY A 93 12.29 12.65 17.36
N TYR A 94 11.43 12.19 16.46
CA TYR A 94 11.63 12.25 15.00
C TYR A 94 11.08 13.56 14.42
N GLU A 95 11.74 14.07 13.39
CA GLU A 95 11.15 15.05 12.47
C GLU A 95 10.31 14.32 11.43
N THR A 96 9.00 14.61 11.36
CA THR A 96 8.06 13.87 10.51
C THR A 96 7.70 14.64 9.25
N HIS A 97 7.96 14.02 8.08
CA HIS A 97 7.77 14.59 6.75
C HIS A 97 6.75 13.77 5.95
N TYR A 98 5.82 14.45 5.31
CA TYR A 98 4.88 13.86 4.34
C TYR A 98 5.05 14.51 2.98
N VAL A 99 5.17 13.70 1.92
CA VAL A 99 5.24 14.17 0.53
C VAL A 99 4.27 13.38 -0.34
N GLY A 100 3.35 14.05 -1.01
CA GLY A 100 2.49 13.46 -2.04
C GLY A 100 1.01 13.30 -1.69
N LYS A 101 0.37 12.24 -2.20
CA LYS A 101 -1.07 11.97 -2.07
C LYS A 101 -1.47 11.69 -0.63
N TRP A 102 -2.42 12.49 -0.08
CA TRP A 102 -2.91 12.35 1.30
C TRP A 102 -4.13 11.44 1.41
N HIS A 103 -5.26 11.86 0.88
CA HIS A 103 -6.53 11.13 0.80
C HIS A 103 -7.17 10.79 2.17
N LEU A 104 -6.97 11.63 3.19
CA LEU A 104 -7.47 11.44 4.56
C LEU A 104 -8.07 12.70 5.20
N SER A 105 -8.28 13.81 4.45
CA SER A 105 -8.90 15.01 5.04
C SER A 105 -10.42 15.03 4.91
N GLY A 106 -11.01 14.16 4.09
CA GLY A 106 -12.44 14.12 3.83
C GLY A 106 -12.97 15.32 3.03
N ALA A 107 -12.08 16.12 2.44
CA ALA A 107 -12.45 17.28 1.66
C ALA A 107 -13.08 16.87 0.31
N PRO A 108 -13.98 17.69 -0.25
CA PRO A 108 -14.44 17.56 -1.63
C PRO A 108 -13.27 17.55 -2.62
N GLN A 109 -13.47 16.94 -3.78
CA GLN A 109 -12.38 16.79 -4.79
C GLN A 109 -11.87 18.14 -5.31
N GLU A 110 -12.67 19.20 -5.26
CA GLU A 110 -12.29 20.55 -5.69
C GLU A 110 -11.27 21.20 -4.74
N ASN A 111 -11.30 20.84 -3.45
CA ASN A 111 -10.37 21.38 -2.46
C ASN A 111 -9.23 20.39 -2.20
N ARG A 112 -8.13 20.57 -2.91
CA ARG A 112 -6.96 19.68 -2.84
C ARG A 112 -5.95 20.06 -1.76
N TRP A 113 -6.06 21.23 -1.17
CA TRP A 113 -5.21 21.62 -0.04
C TRP A 113 -5.61 20.86 1.23
N VAL A 114 -4.62 20.42 1.99
CA VAL A 114 -4.83 19.73 3.28
C VAL A 114 -4.52 20.71 4.41
N PRO A 115 -5.53 21.14 5.20
CA PRO A 115 -5.31 22.05 6.30
C PRO A 115 -4.46 21.40 7.42
N PRO A 116 -3.66 22.18 8.16
CA PRO A 116 -2.72 21.65 9.16
C PRO A 116 -3.35 20.69 10.18
N GLU A 117 -4.55 21.00 10.67
CA GLU A 117 -5.30 20.17 11.64
C GLU A 117 -5.80 18.84 11.06
N LYS A 118 -5.67 18.64 9.73
CA LYS A 118 -6.02 17.39 9.03
C LYS A 118 -4.81 16.56 8.58
N ARG A 119 -3.61 16.96 8.98
CA ARG A 119 -2.34 16.30 8.59
C ARG A 119 -1.90 15.20 9.53
N ALA A 120 -2.76 14.79 10.47
CA ALA A 120 -2.50 13.70 11.43
C ALA A 120 -1.08 13.79 12.06
N GLY A 121 -0.68 14.95 12.57
CA GLY A 121 0.56 15.15 13.32
C GLY A 121 1.84 15.34 12.49
N PHE A 122 1.81 15.23 11.16
CA PHE A 122 3.00 15.48 10.34
C PHE A 122 3.45 16.95 10.44
N GLN A 123 4.71 17.16 10.84
CA GLN A 123 5.31 18.49 11.06
C GLN A 123 5.61 19.19 9.73
N HIS A 124 6.13 18.44 8.74
CA HIS A 124 6.45 18.93 7.41
C HIS A 124 5.55 18.27 6.38
N PHE A 125 4.76 19.05 5.68
CA PHE A 125 3.75 18.53 4.76
C PHE A 125 3.86 19.19 3.39
N VAL A 126 3.97 18.39 2.34
CA VAL A 126 3.86 18.80 0.94
C VAL A 126 2.98 17.78 0.24
N GLY A 127 1.71 18.12 0.02
CA GLY A 127 0.76 17.12 -0.47
C GLY A 127 -0.53 17.70 -1.04
N TRP A 128 -1.40 16.81 -1.46
CA TRP A 128 -2.75 17.16 -1.90
C TRP A 128 -3.77 16.15 -1.35
N GLU A 129 -4.99 16.63 -1.15
CA GLU A 129 -6.15 15.79 -0.93
C GLU A 129 -6.70 15.29 -2.26
N SER A 130 -7.58 14.32 -2.21
CA SER A 130 -8.19 13.70 -3.37
C SER A 130 -7.49 12.43 -3.84
N HIS A 131 -8.17 11.68 -4.70
CA HIS A 131 -7.67 10.38 -5.10
C HIS A 131 -6.68 10.46 -6.26
N HIS A 132 -6.67 11.51 -7.06
CA HIS A 132 -5.63 11.71 -8.09
C HIS A 132 -5.49 13.16 -8.54
N VAL A 133 -4.33 13.47 -9.06
CA VAL A 133 -4.04 14.70 -9.82
C VAL A 133 -3.71 14.32 -11.27
N ASP A 134 -3.73 15.29 -12.16
CA ASP A 134 -3.22 15.09 -13.51
C ASP A 134 -1.71 14.78 -13.45
N HIS A 135 -1.28 13.72 -14.15
CA HIS A 135 0.13 13.34 -14.15
C HIS A 135 1.07 14.37 -14.78
N HIS A 136 0.57 15.27 -15.63
CA HIS A 136 1.38 16.25 -16.35
C HIS A 136 1.07 17.71 -15.98
N ALA A 137 0.02 17.95 -15.19
CA ALA A 137 -0.41 19.28 -14.75
C ALA A 137 -0.84 19.28 -13.28
N GLY A 138 -0.19 18.46 -12.48
CA GLY A 138 -0.53 18.29 -11.06
C GLY A 138 -0.16 19.51 -10.24
N LEU A 139 -0.98 19.80 -9.23
CA LEU A 139 -0.72 20.81 -8.21
C LEU A 139 -0.53 20.15 -6.85
N ILE A 140 0.35 20.72 -6.05
CA ILE A 140 0.66 20.29 -4.68
C ILE A 140 0.75 21.53 -3.78
N TRP A 141 0.43 21.38 -2.51
CA TRP A 141 0.42 22.48 -1.53
C TRP A 141 1.28 22.18 -0.31
N ARG A 142 1.72 23.24 0.31
CA ARG A 142 2.29 23.26 1.66
C ARG A 142 1.29 23.90 2.63
N ASP A 143 1.67 25.02 3.20
CA ASP A 143 0.95 25.62 4.33
C ASP A 143 -0.12 26.62 3.88
N ASP A 144 0.04 27.27 2.75
CA ASP A 144 -0.91 28.25 2.23
C ASP A 144 -1.83 27.63 1.16
N PRO A 145 -3.16 27.68 1.34
CA PRO A 145 -4.13 27.20 0.35
C PRO A 145 -4.10 27.98 -0.98
N HIS A 146 -3.56 29.19 -0.98
CA HIS A 146 -3.48 30.06 -2.17
C HIS A 146 -2.16 29.91 -2.93
N GLU A 147 -1.17 29.20 -2.35
CA GLU A 147 0.14 28.98 -2.94
C GLU A 147 0.29 27.54 -3.45
N ALA A 148 -0.43 27.22 -4.53
CA ALA A 148 -0.24 25.95 -5.21
C ALA A 148 1.13 25.90 -5.90
N ILE A 149 1.82 24.79 -5.76
CA ILE A 149 3.10 24.50 -6.40
C ILE A 149 2.81 23.62 -7.61
N GLU A 150 3.15 24.06 -8.80
CA GLU A 150 3.08 23.23 -9.99
C GLU A 150 4.11 22.10 -9.95
N MET A 151 3.69 20.92 -10.36
CA MET A 151 4.56 19.77 -10.56
C MET A 151 4.99 19.70 -12.03
N PRO A 152 6.21 20.16 -12.39
CA PRO A 152 6.64 20.20 -13.77
C PRO A 152 6.88 18.78 -14.32
N GLY A 153 6.47 18.55 -15.56
CA GLY A 153 6.62 17.25 -16.20
C GLY A 153 5.66 16.20 -15.63
N HIS A 154 6.15 14.99 -15.42
CA HIS A 154 5.34 13.95 -14.82
C HIS A 154 5.37 14.03 -13.29
N GLU A 155 4.20 13.86 -12.63
CA GLU A 155 4.05 14.04 -11.18
C GLU A 155 4.98 13.10 -10.36
N THR A 156 5.23 11.89 -10.85
CA THR A 156 6.16 10.93 -10.23
C THR A 156 7.58 11.49 -10.15
N ASP A 157 8.06 12.14 -11.20
CA ASP A 157 9.37 12.80 -11.21
C ASP A 157 9.39 14.02 -10.28
N ALA A 158 8.36 14.85 -10.36
CA ALA A 158 8.26 16.04 -9.53
C ALA A 158 8.20 15.71 -8.03
N LEU A 159 7.42 14.69 -7.63
CA LEU A 159 7.38 14.21 -6.25
C LEU A 159 8.74 13.65 -5.79
N THR A 160 9.42 12.92 -6.68
CA THR A 160 10.77 12.42 -6.40
C THR A 160 11.74 13.57 -6.14
N ASP A 161 11.70 14.62 -6.96
CA ASP A 161 12.54 15.81 -6.79
C ASP A 161 12.23 16.58 -5.50
N ILE A 162 10.95 16.67 -5.13
CA ILE A 162 10.51 17.26 -3.86
C ILE A 162 11.06 16.43 -2.69
N ALA A 163 10.88 15.11 -2.72
CA ALA A 163 11.37 14.22 -1.67
C ALA A 163 12.91 14.28 -1.54
N MET A 164 13.65 14.30 -2.66
CA MET A 164 15.11 14.43 -2.64
C MET A 164 15.59 15.76 -2.02
N ARG A 165 14.84 16.85 -2.24
CA ARG A 165 15.11 18.14 -1.57
C ARG A 165 14.82 18.07 -0.07
N GLN A 166 13.69 17.48 0.32
CA GLN A 166 13.32 17.29 1.73
C GLN A 166 14.34 16.40 2.46
N LEU A 167 14.81 15.31 1.82
CA LEU A 167 15.87 14.47 2.39
C LEU A 167 17.16 15.24 2.64
N ALA A 168 17.53 16.17 1.75
CA ALA A 168 18.74 17.00 1.95
C ALA A 168 18.58 18.00 3.12
N LEU A 169 17.36 18.50 3.34
CA LEU A 169 17.07 19.35 4.50
C LEU A 169 17.09 18.53 5.80
N ALA A 170 16.38 17.40 5.81
CA ALA A 170 16.33 16.51 6.97
C ALA A 170 17.71 15.93 7.34
N ALA A 171 18.61 15.71 6.37
CA ALA A 171 19.98 15.26 6.62
C ALA A 171 20.85 16.30 7.33
N ALA A 172 20.48 17.58 7.28
CA ALA A 172 21.19 18.66 7.97
C ALA A 172 20.71 18.85 9.42
N ASP A 173 19.61 18.20 9.82
CA ASP A 173 19.10 18.23 11.19
C ASP A 173 19.82 17.21 12.07
N ALA A 174 19.85 17.49 13.39
CA ALA A 174 20.42 16.59 14.38
C ALA A 174 19.49 15.44 14.78
N ASN A 175 18.18 15.61 14.57
CA ASN A 175 17.17 14.62 14.89
C ASN A 175 17.03 13.58 13.77
N PRO A 176 16.68 12.32 14.09
CA PRO A 176 16.31 11.37 13.06
C PRO A 176 15.00 11.80 12.36
N PHE A 177 14.88 11.53 11.09
CA PHE A 177 13.66 11.82 10.34
C PHE A 177 12.82 10.57 10.05
N PHE A 178 11.52 10.78 9.97
CA PHE A 178 10.56 9.89 9.31
C PHE A 178 10.00 10.59 8.08
N MET A 179 10.23 10.06 6.90
CA MET A 179 9.65 10.57 5.67
C MET A 179 8.71 9.55 5.05
N LEU A 180 7.44 9.91 4.88
CA LEU A 180 6.47 9.16 4.09
C LEU A 180 6.33 9.83 2.72
N LEU A 181 6.88 9.16 1.69
CA LEU A 181 6.70 9.55 0.29
C LEU A 181 5.57 8.73 -0.31
N SER A 182 4.47 9.39 -0.63
CA SER A 182 3.24 8.80 -1.14
C SER A 182 3.03 9.12 -2.61
N TYR A 183 3.49 8.23 -3.48
CA TYR A 183 3.24 8.34 -4.93
C TYR A 183 1.77 8.05 -5.25
N GLN A 184 1.26 8.73 -6.28
CA GLN A 184 0.00 8.36 -6.93
C GLN A 184 0.20 7.20 -7.90
N ALA A 185 1.32 7.16 -8.63
CA ALA A 185 1.64 6.10 -9.57
C ALA A 185 1.76 4.73 -8.86
N PRO A 186 1.37 3.64 -9.53
CA PRO A 186 0.82 3.52 -10.88
C PRO A 186 -0.72 3.58 -10.97
N HIS A 187 -1.42 4.23 -10.02
CA HIS A 187 -2.89 4.37 -10.04
C HIS A 187 -3.38 4.99 -11.37
N PRO A 188 -4.39 4.41 -12.05
CA PRO A 188 -5.00 5.04 -13.22
C PRO A 188 -5.60 6.43 -12.92
N PRO A 189 -5.69 7.31 -13.94
CA PRO A 189 -5.41 7.08 -15.35
C PRO A 189 -3.89 7.02 -15.62
N CYS A 190 -3.43 5.97 -16.31
CA CYS A 190 -2.02 5.81 -16.56
C CYS A 190 -1.59 6.63 -17.79
N SER A 191 -0.52 7.41 -17.64
CA SER A 191 0.04 8.25 -18.69
C SER A 191 1.57 8.25 -18.65
N PRO A 192 2.21 7.06 -18.73
CA PRO A 192 3.65 6.95 -18.58
C PRO A 192 4.39 7.72 -19.69
N PRO A 193 5.58 8.30 -19.41
CA PRO A 193 6.41 8.90 -20.44
C PRO A 193 6.70 7.91 -21.57
N ARG A 194 6.76 8.42 -22.80
CA ARG A 194 6.89 7.60 -24.03
C ARG A 194 8.01 6.55 -23.96
N ALA A 195 9.14 6.89 -23.35
CA ALA A 195 10.28 5.98 -23.21
C ALA A 195 9.99 4.72 -22.39
N PHE A 196 9.02 4.79 -21.48
CA PHE A 196 8.59 3.65 -20.68
C PHE A 196 7.45 2.89 -21.36
N LEU A 197 6.48 3.58 -21.96
CA LEU A 197 5.36 2.98 -22.68
C LEU A 197 5.83 2.10 -23.85
N GLN A 198 6.73 2.59 -24.67
CA GLN A 198 7.23 1.86 -25.86
C GLN A 198 7.91 0.52 -25.53
N GLN A 199 8.27 0.28 -24.28
CA GLN A 199 8.84 -0.99 -23.84
C GLN A 199 7.79 -2.13 -23.83
N TYR A 200 6.52 -1.80 -23.87
CA TYR A 200 5.38 -2.73 -23.76
C TYR A 200 4.55 -2.82 -25.02
N GLU A 201 4.60 -1.82 -25.89
CA GLU A 201 3.90 -1.85 -27.17
C GLU A 201 4.36 -3.06 -27.99
N SER A 202 3.41 -3.73 -28.66
CA SER A 202 3.65 -4.92 -29.49
C SER A 202 4.10 -6.18 -28.72
N ARG A 203 4.02 -6.22 -27.37
CA ARG A 203 4.26 -7.42 -26.57
C ARG A 203 2.93 -8.09 -26.23
N ASP A 204 2.92 -9.42 -26.17
CA ASP A 204 1.80 -10.14 -25.55
C ASP A 204 1.88 -9.97 -24.02
N LEU A 205 0.86 -9.34 -23.46
CA LEU A 205 0.76 -9.05 -22.02
C LEU A 205 -0.39 -9.82 -21.36
N LEU A 206 -0.96 -10.86 -21.99
CA LEU A 206 -2.18 -11.54 -21.57
C LEU A 206 -1.95 -13.01 -21.17
N ALA A 207 -0.72 -13.41 -20.92
CA ALA A 207 -0.36 -14.82 -20.76
C ALA A 207 -0.85 -15.51 -19.47
N GLU A 208 -1.31 -14.75 -18.43
CA GLU A 208 -1.76 -15.36 -17.20
C GLU A 208 -3.15 -16.02 -17.36
N PRO A 209 -3.38 -17.19 -16.71
CA PRO A 209 -4.57 -18.02 -16.96
C PRO A 209 -5.87 -17.41 -16.43
N ASN A 210 -5.83 -16.42 -15.55
CA ASN A 210 -7.01 -15.72 -15.02
C ASN A 210 -7.29 -14.38 -15.70
N ILE A 211 -6.56 -14.03 -16.76
CA ILE A 211 -6.85 -12.84 -17.56
C ILE A 211 -7.99 -13.12 -18.53
N ASP A 212 -8.97 -12.25 -18.54
CA ASP A 212 -9.99 -12.23 -19.57
C ASP A 212 -9.54 -11.30 -20.72
N PRO A 213 -9.18 -11.84 -21.89
CA PRO A 213 -8.76 -11.02 -23.03
C PRO A 213 -9.86 -10.09 -23.55
N ALA A 214 -11.14 -10.39 -23.26
CA ALA A 214 -12.28 -9.56 -23.63
C ALA A 214 -12.59 -8.45 -22.60
N ALA A 215 -11.88 -8.43 -21.46
CA ALA A 215 -12.09 -7.42 -20.43
C ALA A 215 -11.77 -6.01 -20.96
N TRP A 216 -12.61 -5.06 -20.57
CA TRP A 216 -12.57 -3.69 -21.06
C TRP A 216 -12.59 -2.69 -19.92
N PHE A 217 -11.55 -1.85 -19.82
CA PHE A 217 -11.48 -0.77 -18.85
C PHE A 217 -12.22 0.46 -19.35
N ARG A 218 -13.15 0.98 -18.54
CA ARG A 218 -13.94 2.17 -18.84
C ARG A 218 -14.01 3.05 -17.61
N HIS A 219 -13.74 4.35 -17.79
CA HIS A 219 -13.90 5.34 -16.75
C HIS A 219 -14.27 6.67 -17.39
N GLU A 220 -15.47 7.17 -17.12
CA GLU A 220 -16.03 8.36 -17.79
C GLU A 220 -15.22 9.62 -17.46
N ASP A 221 -14.97 9.90 -16.18
CA ASP A 221 -14.25 11.09 -15.73
C ASP A 221 -12.83 11.17 -16.32
N TRP A 222 -12.18 10.04 -16.52
CA TRP A 222 -10.84 9.97 -17.10
C TRP A 222 -10.85 9.82 -18.62
N LYS A 223 -12.04 9.76 -19.24
CA LYS A 223 -12.21 9.49 -20.66
C LYS A 223 -11.45 8.23 -21.13
N ALA A 224 -11.26 7.28 -20.23
CA ALA A 224 -10.55 6.04 -20.48
C ALA A 224 -11.51 4.99 -21.02
N ASN A 225 -11.17 4.42 -22.19
CA ASN A 225 -11.99 3.42 -22.86
C ASN A 225 -11.09 2.52 -23.73
N TYR A 226 -10.53 1.45 -23.12
CA TYR A 226 -9.61 0.55 -23.82
C TYR A 226 -9.61 -0.86 -23.24
N GLY A 227 -9.26 -1.84 -24.09
CA GLY A 227 -9.15 -3.24 -23.68
C GLY A 227 -7.96 -3.51 -22.76
N VAL A 228 -7.96 -4.69 -22.16
CA VAL A 228 -6.98 -5.13 -21.15
C VAL A 228 -5.52 -5.05 -21.64
N GLN A 229 -5.24 -5.37 -22.91
CA GLN A 229 -3.90 -5.26 -23.48
C GLN A 229 -3.36 -3.82 -23.37
N ARG A 230 -4.17 -2.83 -23.81
CA ARG A 230 -3.77 -1.41 -23.74
C ARG A 230 -3.68 -0.89 -22.32
N PHE A 231 -4.59 -1.33 -21.42
CA PHE A 231 -4.49 -1.01 -20.01
C PHE A 231 -3.14 -1.43 -19.43
N ARG A 232 -2.73 -2.68 -19.71
CA ARG A 232 -1.47 -3.23 -19.20
C ARG A 232 -0.23 -2.55 -19.79
N GLU A 233 -0.26 -2.18 -21.06
CA GLU A 233 0.83 -1.39 -21.67
C GLU A 233 1.06 -0.09 -20.89
N LEU A 234 -0.01 0.63 -20.59
CA LEU A 234 0.03 1.88 -19.84
C LEU A 234 0.45 1.66 -18.38
N TYR A 235 -0.21 0.73 -17.69
CA TYR A 235 0.04 0.43 -16.28
C TYR A 235 1.47 -0.10 -16.03
N PHE A 236 1.97 -0.98 -16.88
CA PHE A 236 3.35 -1.49 -16.79
C PHE A 236 4.38 -0.42 -17.15
N GLY A 237 4.04 0.50 -18.05
CA GLY A 237 4.83 1.70 -18.33
C GLY A 237 4.98 2.58 -17.09
N GLU A 238 3.88 2.82 -16.34
CA GLU A 238 3.92 3.56 -15.06
C GLU A 238 4.78 2.86 -14.01
N ILE A 239 4.69 1.54 -13.90
CA ILE A 239 5.54 0.78 -12.94
C ILE A 239 7.03 0.95 -13.30
N SER A 240 7.39 0.89 -14.60
CA SER A 240 8.79 1.07 -15.01
C SER A 240 9.28 2.50 -14.80
N HIS A 241 8.42 3.50 -14.96
CA HIS A 241 8.74 4.89 -14.65
C HIS A 241 8.95 5.10 -13.16
N LEU A 242 8.03 4.59 -12.34
CA LEU A 242 8.13 4.60 -10.88
C LEU A 242 9.41 3.91 -10.39
N ASP A 243 9.79 2.78 -10.99
CA ASP A 243 11.05 2.09 -10.68
C ASP A 243 12.28 2.98 -10.93
N ALA A 244 12.30 3.71 -12.05
CA ALA A 244 13.38 4.65 -12.36
C ALA A 244 13.43 5.82 -11.36
N ALA A 245 12.28 6.36 -10.96
CA ALA A 245 12.14 7.41 -9.95
C ALA A 245 12.62 6.93 -8.57
N PHE A 246 12.20 5.73 -8.15
CA PHE A 246 12.68 5.11 -6.92
C PHE A 246 14.20 4.92 -6.92
N GLY A 247 14.78 4.52 -8.04
CA GLY A 247 16.24 4.44 -8.21
C GLY A 247 16.96 5.78 -8.03
N ARG A 248 16.34 6.90 -8.43
CA ARG A 248 16.87 8.27 -8.18
C ARG A 248 16.87 8.60 -6.69
N LEU A 249 15.78 8.26 -6.01
CA LEU A 249 15.63 8.47 -4.57
C LEU A 249 16.69 7.71 -3.77
N LEU A 250 16.93 6.43 -4.09
CA LEU A 250 17.96 5.62 -3.45
C LEU A 250 19.37 6.19 -3.67
N ARG A 251 19.69 6.62 -4.90
CA ARG A 251 20.97 7.29 -5.16
C ARG A 251 21.13 8.59 -4.36
N ARG A 252 20.03 9.31 -4.11
CA ARG A 252 20.07 10.51 -3.27
C ARG A 252 20.40 10.20 -1.81
N LEU A 253 19.87 9.10 -1.26
CA LEU A 253 20.28 8.61 0.07
C LEU A 253 21.77 8.28 0.13
N ASP A 254 22.30 7.62 -0.92
CA ASP A 254 23.73 7.30 -1.00
C ASP A 254 24.59 8.58 -1.05
N GLN A 255 24.19 9.59 -1.84
CA GLN A 255 24.89 10.89 -1.95
C GLN A 255 24.89 11.74 -0.67
N LEU A 256 23.91 11.51 0.20
CA LEU A 256 23.78 12.20 1.48
C LEU A 256 24.37 11.40 2.64
N ASP A 257 25.06 10.29 2.36
CA ASP A 257 25.62 9.36 3.36
C ASP A 257 24.59 8.83 4.37
N LEU A 258 23.30 8.78 3.97
CA LEU A 258 22.18 8.35 4.83
C LEU A 258 21.91 6.84 4.76
N ARG A 259 22.48 6.13 3.76
CA ARG A 259 22.19 4.71 3.49
C ARG A 259 22.33 3.82 4.71
N GLU A 260 23.47 3.96 5.42
CA GLU A 260 23.84 3.06 6.51
C GLU A 260 23.02 3.28 7.78
N ASN A 261 22.33 4.42 7.89
CA ASN A 261 21.51 4.76 9.05
C ASN A 261 20.03 5.00 8.67
N THR A 262 19.53 4.39 7.58
CA THR A 262 18.13 4.56 7.17
C THR A 262 17.46 3.23 6.95
N LEU A 263 16.35 3.00 7.67
CA LEU A 263 15.36 1.97 7.32
C LEU A 263 14.60 2.45 6.09
N VAL A 264 14.66 1.71 5.00
CA VAL A 264 13.90 2.00 3.78
C VAL A 264 12.84 0.92 3.60
N ILE A 265 11.56 1.32 3.55
CA ILE A 265 10.42 0.43 3.28
C ILE A 265 9.77 0.85 1.98
N PHE A 266 9.60 -0.09 1.04
CA PHE A 266 8.81 0.07 -0.18
C PHE A 266 7.60 -0.84 -0.13
N THR A 267 6.40 -0.27 -0.28
CA THR A 267 5.13 -1.01 -0.28
C THR A 267 4.04 -0.27 -1.08
N SER A 268 2.88 -0.90 -1.25
CA SER A 268 1.68 -0.33 -1.84
C SER A 268 0.50 -0.38 -0.86
N ASP A 269 -0.47 0.50 -1.06
CA ASP A 269 -1.72 0.48 -0.29
C ASP A 269 -2.60 -0.72 -0.66
N HIS A 270 -2.74 -1.03 -1.94
CA HIS A 270 -3.45 -2.18 -2.49
C HIS A 270 -2.94 -2.49 -3.89
N GLY A 271 -3.42 -3.58 -4.47
CA GLY A 271 -3.07 -3.94 -5.83
C GLY A 271 -4.06 -3.45 -6.89
N GLU A 272 -3.93 -3.99 -8.09
CA GLU A 272 -4.72 -3.72 -9.29
C GLU A 272 -5.07 -5.03 -9.99
N MET A 273 -6.34 -5.24 -10.31
CA MET A 273 -6.81 -6.45 -11.00
C MET A 273 -6.29 -6.58 -12.43
N ALA A 274 -6.11 -5.47 -13.15
CA ALA A 274 -5.53 -5.38 -14.48
C ALA A 274 -6.02 -6.46 -15.47
N GLY A 275 -7.33 -6.72 -15.47
CA GLY A 275 -8.00 -7.71 -16.32
C GLY A 275 -8.07 -9.11 -15.73
N ALA A 276 -7.48 -9.38 -14.57
CA ALA A 276 -7.65 -10.65 -13.88
C ALA A 276 -9.11 -10.84 -13.46
N HIS A 277 -9.65 -12.05 -13.66
CA HIS A 277 -11.07 -12.38 -13.46
C HIS A 277 -12.04 -11.46 -14.22
N GLY A 278 -11.60 -10.82 -15.32
CA GLY A 278 -12.37 -9.83 -16.06
C GLY A 278 -12.53 -8.48 -15.35
N LEU A 279 -11.77 -8.23 -14.28
CA LEU A 279 -11.89 -7.06 -13.41
C LEU A 279 -10.74 -6.09 -13.59
N PHE A 280 -11.02 -4.83 -13.26
CA PHE A 280 -10.03 -3.75 -13.14
C PHE A 280 -10.21 -3.05 -11.78
N GLY A 281 -9.16 -2.34 -11.36
CA GLY A 281 -9.16 -1.62 -10.09
C GLY A 281 -8.98 -2.55 -8.89
N LYS A 282 -9.70 -2.27 -7.84
CA LYS A 282 -9.53 -2.78 -6.48
C LYS A 282 -10.88 -2.97 -5.78
N GLY A 283 -10.86 -3.15 -4.45
CA GLY A 283 -12.08 -3.30 -3.65
C GLY A 283 -12.61 -4.72 -3.60
N VAL A 284 -11.90 -5.68 -4.17
CA VAL A 284 -12.19 -7.12 -4.15
C VAL A 284 -11.14 -7.88 -3.35
N MET A 285 -11.43 -9.14 -2.99
CA MET A 285 -10.55 -9.94 -2.13
C MET A 285 -9.70 -10.95 -2.91
N TYR A 286 -9.47 -10.72 -4.20
CA TYR A 286 -8.54 -11.52 -5.00
C TYR A 286 -7.08 -11.14 -4.75
N GLU A 287 -6.18 -12.06 -5.10
CA GLU A 287 -4.74 -11.92 -4.85
C GLU A 287 -4.15 -10.66 -5.49
N GLU A 288 -4.62 -10.30 -6.69
CA GLU A 288 -4.16 -9.12 -7.42
C GLU A 288 -4.45 -7.81 -6.68
N ALA A 289 -5.56 -7.76 -5.92
CA ALA A 289 -5.93 -6.59 -5.13
C ALA A 289 -5.32 -6.61 -3.71
N LEU A 290 -5.13 -7.81 -3.11
CA LEU A 290 -4.70 -7.94 -1.71
C LEU A 290 -3.19 -8.10 -1.51
N HIS A 291 -2.48 -8.76 -2.44
CA HIS A 291 -1.05 -9.02 -2.31
C HIS A 291 -0.25 -7.82 -2.80
N VAL A 292 0.32 -7.08 -1.86
CA VAL A 292 1.14 -5.89 -2.14
C VAL A 292 2.64 -6.20 -1.98
N PRO A 293 3.53 -5.48 -2.68
CA PRO A 293 4.95 -5.60 -2.42
C PRO A 293 5.27 -5.12 -0.99
N LEU A 294 6.19 -5.81 -0.33
CA LEU A 294 6.79 -5.35 0.92
C LEU A 294 8.27 -5.71 0.89
N ILE A 295 9.10 -4.69 0.72
CA ILE A 295 10.55 -4.80 0.62
C ILE A 295 11.14 -3.82 1.63
N ALA A 296 11.88 -4.32 2.60
CA ALA A 296 12.44 -3.50 3.67
C ALA A 296 13.97 -3.71 3.79
N ARG A 297 14.73 -2.62 3.73
CA ARG A 297 16.17 -2.62 3.96
C ARG A 297 16.45 -2.01 5.33
N ALA A 298 16.95 -2.84 6.24
CA ALA A 298 17.40 -2.38 7.55
C ALA A 298 18.65 -1.48 7.42
N PRO A 299 18.93 -0.61 8.39
CA PRO A 299 20.20 0.11 8.49
C PRO A 299 21.40 -0.84 8.37
N GLY A 300 22.37 -0.50 7.53
CA GLY A 300 23.57 -1.32 7.29
C GLY A 300 23.33 -2.64 6.51
N GLN A 301 22.11 -2.94 6.10
CA GLN A 301 21.84 -4.15 5.33
C GLN A 301 22.37 -4.01 3.90
N SER A 302 23.21 -4.96 3.48
CA SER A 302 23.83 -5.00 2.14
C SER A 302 23.54 -6.28 1.36
N ARG A 303 22.86 -7.27 1.98
CA ARG A 303 22.52 -8.55 1.36
C ARG A 303 21.03 -8.82 1.42
N GLY A 304 20.47 -9.20 0.27
CA GLY A 304 19.08 -9.56 0.14
C GLY A 304 18.72 -10.85 0.89
N ARG A 305 17.50 -10.86 1.41
CA ARG A 305 16.85 -12.03 2.03
C ARG A 305 15.42 -12.15 1.54
N ARG A 306 14.90 -13.36 1.62
CA ARG A 306 13.47 -13.60 1.40
C ARG A 306 12.89 -14.26 2.64
N THR A 307 11.74 -13.79 3.08
CA THR A 307 11.05 -14.38 4.21
C THR A 307 9.67 -14.88 3.81
N ARG A 308 9.32 -16.07 4.30
CA ARG A 308 7.97 -16.64 4.18
C ARG A 308 7.04 -16.20 5.32
N GLN A 309 7.50 -15.33 6.23
CA GLN A 309 6.60 -14.75 7.20
C GLN A 309 5.46 -14.05 6.47
N LEU A 310 4.22 -14.45 6.75
CA LEU A 310 3.06 -13.72 6.27
C LEU A 310 3.05 -12.35 6.98
N ALA A 311 3.12 -11.29 6.22
CA ALA A 311 2.96 -9.92 6.69
C ALA A 311 1.54 -9.40 6.36
N ALA A 312 1.02 -8.54 7.20
CA ALA A 312 -0.13 -7.71 6.90
C ALA A 312 0.28 -6.24 6.98
N THR A 313 -0.32 -5.38 6.20
CA THR A 313 0.10 -3.96 6.19
C THR A 313 -0.18 -3.23 7.51
N ILE A 314 -1.06 -3.77 8.35
CA ILE A 314 -1.28 -3.30 9.72
C ILE A 314 -0.04 -3.49 10.63
N ASP A 315 0.92 -4.33 10.23
CA ASP A 315 2.18 -4.57 10.93
C ASP A 315 3.19 -3.43 10.76
N LEU A 316 2.95 -2.53 9.80
CA LEU A 316 3.92 -1.50 9.42
C LEU A 316 4.09 -0.45 10.52
N LEU A 317 3.01 -0.02 11.17
CA LEU A 317 3.09 0.93 12.30
C LEU A 317 3.94 0.36 13.45
N PRO A 318 3.63 -0.81 14.05
CA PRO A 318 4.44 -1.35 15.13
C PRO A 318 5.88 -1.68 14.69
N THR A 319 6.10 -1.99 13.40
CA THR A 319 7.46 -2.19 12.86
C THR A 319 8.27 -0.90 12.89
N MET A 320 7.72 0.19 12.38
CA MET A 320 8.42 1.48 12.36
C MET A 320 8.68 2.01 13.79
N LEU A 321 7.72 1.85 14.70
CA LEU A 321 7.91 2.21 16.10
C LEU A 321 8.98 1.37 16.78
N ASP A 322 9.06 0.07 16.50
CA ASP A 322 10.11 -0.79 17.05
C ASP A 322 11.52 -0.35 16.58
N PHE A 323 11.68 0.06 15.32
CA PHE A 323 12.94 0.64 14.84
C PHE A 323 13.24 2.02 15.45
N ALA A 324 12.21 2.80 15.72
CA ALA A 324 12.32 4.12 16.35
C ALA A 324 12.50 4.06 17.86
N GLU A 325 12.44 2.88 18.49
CA GLU A 325 12.39 2.71 19.95
C GLU A 325 11.23 3.53 20.57
N GLY A 326 10.14 3.67 19.80
CA GLY A 326 8.93 4.39 20.20
C GLY A 326 7.89 3.44 20.78
N GLU A 327 6.99 4.00 21.55
CA GLU A 327 5.87 3.26 22.16
C GLU A 327 4.54 3.65 21.50
N SER A 328 3.61 2.71 21.43
CA SER A 328 2.22 2.98 21.02
C SER A 328 1.31 2.98 22.27
N ASP A 329 0.07 3.45 22.09
CA ASP A 329 -0.96 3.42 23.12
C ASP A 329 -1.51 2.00 23.42
N GLY A 330 -0.91 0.97 22.83
CA GLY A 330 -1.35 -0.42 22.97
C GLY A 330 -2.60 -0.78 22.14
N MET A 331 -3.09 0.14 21.32
CA MET A 331 -4.28 -0.06 20.48
C MET A 331 -3.96 -0.54 19.07
N ALA A 332 -2.68 -0.63 18.69
CA ALA A 332 -2.25 -1.15 17.40
C ALA A 332 -2.42 -2.68 17.33
N GLU A 333 -3.08 -3.14 16.27
CA GLU A 333 -3.47 -4.56 16.07
C GLU A 333 -2.36 -5.40 15.40
N GLY A 334 -1.38 -4.75 14.80
CA GLY A 334 -0.28 -5.40 14.08
C GLY A 334 0.80 -5.93 15.00
N MET A 335 1.76 -6.63 14.42
CA MET A 335 2.97 -7.10 15.10
C MET A 335 4.22 -6.59 14.38
N SER A 336 5.27 -6.25 15.13
CA SER A 336 6.53 -5.82 14.53
C SER A 336 7.15 -6.92 13.65
N LEU A 337 7.56 -6.52 12.45
CA LEU A 337 8.31 -7.33 11.50
C LEU A 337 9.84 -7.12 11.62
N ARG A 338 10.30 -6.32 12.58
CA ARG A 338 11.74 -6.00 12.77
C ARG A 338 12.59 -7.26 12.83
N SER A 339 12.18 -8.25 13.61
CA SER A 339 12.91 -9.53 13.71
C SER A 339 13.17 -10.18 12.34
N GLN A 340 12.18 -10.17 11.42
CA GLN A 340 12.32 -10.74 10.08
C GLN A 340 13.16 -9.84 9.17
N ILE A 341 13.04 -8.54 9.31
CA ILE A 341 13.85 -7.55 8.58
C ILE A 341 15.32 -7.70 8.98
N ASP A 342 15.62 -7.93 10.26
CA ASP A 342 16.97 -8.19 10.78
C ASP A 342 17.48 -9.62 10.48
N GLY A 343 16.67 -10.46 9.83
CA GLY A 343 17.05 -11.82 9.39
C GLY A 343 16.65 -12.95 10.32
N GLY A 344 15.79 -12.69 11.28
CA GLY A 344 15.20 -13.72 12.16
C GLY A 344 14.26 -14.67 11.41
N ALA A 345 14.08 -15.86 11.97
CA ALA A 345 13.19 -16.86 11.41
C ALA A 345 11.70 -16.43 11.48
N PRO A 346 10.84 -16.95 10.58
CA PRO A 346 9.40 -16.76 10.68
C PRO A 346 8.82 -17.22 12.02
N LYS A 347 7.90 -16.44 12.60
CA LYS A 347 7.27 -16.71 13.91
C LYS A 347 6.00 -17.58 13.80
N GLY A 348 6.08 -18.69 13.06
CA GLY A 348 4.95 -19.60 12.92
C GLY A 348 3.87 -19.14 11.92
N GLU A 349 2.78 -19.90 11.84
CA GLU A 349 1.65 -19.58 10.97
C GLU A 349 0.76 -18.52 11.62
N ARG A 350 0.32 -17.55 10.83
CA ARG A 350 -0.64 -16.51 11.25
C ARG A 350 -1.72 -16.33 10.20
N VAL A 351 -2.78 -15.63 10.60
CA VAL A 351 -3.86 -15.22 9.70
C VAL A 351 -3.79 -13.70 9.54
N ALA A 352 -3.70 -13.22 8.31
CA ALA A 352 -3.88 -11.83 7.96
C ALA A 352 -5.36 -11.59 7.64
N ILE A 353 -5.92 -10.48 8.13
CA ILE A 353 -7.29 -10.07 7.86
C ILE A 353 -7.29 -8.88 6.92
N SER A 354 -8.16 -8.94 5.92
CA SER A 354 -8.49 -7.79 5.07
C SER A 354 -9.98 -7.46 5.19
N GLU A 355 -10.27 -6.17 5.23
CA GLU A 355 -11.61 -5.64 5.45
C GLU A 355 -11.96 -4.57 4.42
N TYR A 356 -13.11 -4.75 3.75
CA TYR A 356 -13.78 -3.74 2.94
C TYR A 356 -15.27 -4.11 2.79
N GLN A 357 -15.78 -4.29 1.58
CA GLN A 357 -17.16 -4.77 1.33
C GLN A 357 -17.34 -6.23 1.74
N ASN A 358 -16.25 -6.99 1.80
CA ASN A 358 -16.18 -8.35 2.31
C ASN A 358 -15.10 -8.42 3.40
N PHE A 359 -15.13 -9.47 4.20
CA PHE A 359 -13.99 -9.85 5.05
C PHE A 359 -13.19 -10.95 4.37
N CYS A 360 -11.90 -10.94 4.60
CA CYS A 360 -11.01 -11.97 4.09
C CYS A 360 -10.01 -12.40 5.17
N ALA A 361 -9.87 -13.71 5.37
CA ALA A 361 -8.83 -14.30 6.19
C ALA A 361 -7.84 -15.05 5.32
N THR A 362 -6.57 -14.73 5.45
CA THR A 362 -5.50 -15.25 4.60
C THR A 362 -4.38 -15.85 5.44
N THR A 363 -3.99 -17.09 5.14
CA THR A 363 -2.75 -17.73 5.61
C THR A 363 -1.74 -17.84 4.48
N GLN A 364 -0.58 -18.45 4.73
CA GLN A 364 0.37 -18.79 3.66
C GLN A 364 -0.27 -19.64 2.55
N ARG A 365 -1.15 -20.56 2.90
CA ARG A 365 -1.72 -21.53 1.96
C ARG A 365 -3.18 -21.25 1.58
N TRP A 366 -3.99 -20.75 2.49
CA TRP A 366 -5.43 -20.67 2.31
C TRP A 366 -5.95 -19.24 2.41
N LYS A 367 -7.01 -18.95 1.63
CA LYS A 367 -7.76 -17.70 1.69
C LYS A 367 -9.24 -18.00 1.76
N LEU A 368 -9.92 -17.40 2.74
CA LEU A 368 -11.37 -17.45 2.90
C LEU A 368 -11.95 -16.06 2.70
N ILE A 369 -12.92 -15.94 1.80
CA ILE A 369 -13.67 -14.70 1.53
C ILE A 369 -15.09 -14.87 2.03
N THR A 370 -15.67 -13.85 2.67
CA THR A 370 -17.05 -13.86 3.16
C THR A 370 -18.02 -13.24 2.16
N ARG A 371 -19.32 -13.48 2.38
CA ARG A 371 -20.41 -12.81 1.68
C ARG A 371 -20.69 -11.46 2.33
N GLY A 372 -20.27 -10.38 1.67
CA GLY A 372 -20.39 -9.05 2.24
C GLY A 372 -19.68 -8.95 3.60
N ARG A 373 -20.09 -8.02 4.43
CA ARG A 373 -19.57 -7.79 5.79
C ARG A 373 -20.20 -8.75 6.82
N THR A 374 -20.53 -9.96 6.41
CA THR A 374 -20.99 -11.04 7.28
C THR A 374 -19.85 -12.01 7.59
N LEU A 375 -20.08 -13.01 8.45
CA LEU A 375 -19.14 -14.12 8.65
C LEU A 375 -19.47 -15.35 7.80
N GLU A 376 -20.45 -15.25 6.90
CA GLU A 376 -20.83 -16.34 5.99
C GLU A 376 -19.74 -16.53 4.92
N PRO A 377 -19.12 -17.72 4.83
CA PRO A 377 -18.13 -18.00 3.79
C PRO A 377 -18.75 -18.00 2.38
N ALA A 378 -18.07 -17.33 1.44
CA ALA A 378 -18.47 -17.27 0.02
C ALA A 378 -17.47 -17.98 -0.89
N ALA A 379 -16.16 -17.92 -0.58
CA ALA A 379 -15.13 -18.61 -1.35
C ALA A 379 -13.98 -19.07 -0.47
N LEU A 380 -13.34 -20.17 -0.88
CA LEU A 380 -12.12 -20.70 -0.26
C LEU A 380 -11.13 -21.09 -1.36
N TYR A 381 -9.93 -20.52 -1.31
CA TYR A 381 -8.88 -20.78 -2.30
C TYR A 381 -7.63 -21.36 -1.66
N ASN A 382 -6.98 -22.29 -2.38
CA ASN A 382 -5.64 -22.77 -2.05
C ASN A 382 -4.61 -22.00 -2.86
N ARG A 383 -4.00 -21.00 -2.27
CA ARG A 383 -3.08 -20.05 -2.93
C ARG A 383 -1.76 -20.67 -3.41
N VAL A 384 -1.44 -21.89 -2.96
CA VAL A 384 -0.23 -22.62 -3.38
C VAL A 384 -0.50 -23.44 -4.63
N ASP A 385 -1.62 -24.17 -4.65
CA ASP A 385 -1.97 -25.07 -5.75
C ASP A 385 -2.77 -24.35 -6.85
N ASP A 386 -3.35 -23.19 -6.52
CA ASP A 386 -4.16 -22.35 -7.40
C ASP A 386 -3.86 -20.86 -7.13
N PRO A 387 -2.67 -20.37 -7.51
CA PRO A 387 -2.25 -19.00 -7.25
C PRO A 387 -3.05 -17.94 -8.03
N CYS A 388 -3.84 -18.36 -9.02
CA CYS A 388 -4.74 -17.50 -9.80
C CYS A 388 -6.19 -17.53 -9.29
N GLU A 389 -6.47 -18.26 -8.20
CA GLU A 389 -7.78 -18.32 -7.53
C GLU A 389 -8.97 -18.67 -8.47
N LEU A 390 -8.73 -19.63 -9.39
CA LEU A 390 -9.72 -20.09 -10.37
C LEU A 390 -10.66 -21.17 -9.82
N ARG A 391 -10.29 -21.84 -8.70
CA ARG A 391 -11.01 -23.00 -8.15
C ARG A 391 -11.52 -22.72 -6.75
N ASN A 392 -12.78 -22.30 -6.64
CA ASN A 392 -13.42 -22.16 -5.33
C ASN A 392 -13.63 -23.54 -4.67
N ARG A 393 -12.93 -23.80 -3.57
CA ARG A 393 -12.94 -25.05 -2.80
C ARG A 393 -13.88 -25.01 -1.59
N LEU A 394 -14.77 -24.04 -1.50
CA LEU A 394 -15.63 -23.83 -0.32
C LEU A 394 -16.46 -25.09 0.05
N HIS A 395 -16.95 -25.80 -0.94
CA HIS A 395 -17.80 -26.97 -0.78
C HIS A 395 -17.07 -28.31 -0.91
N ASP A 396 -15.72 -28.28 -1.04
CA ASP A 396 -14.92 -29.49 -1.10
C ASP A 396 -14.78 -30.13 0.29
N PRO A 397 -15.23 -31.38 0.48
CA PRO A 397 -15.10 -32.07 1.77
C PRO A 397 -13.67 -32.16 2.29
N ALA A 398 -12.66 -32.28 1.40
CA ALA A 398 -11.25 -32.30 1.78
C ALA A 398 -10.74 -30.98 2.35
N CYS A 399 -11.47 -29.88 2.15
CA CYS A 399 -11.11 -28.52 2.58
C CYS A 399 -11.88 -28.03 3.81
N MET A 400 -12.58 -28.92 4.54
CA MET A 400 -13.35 -28.55 5.74
C MET A 400 -12.47 -27.98 6.86
N THR A 401 -11.28 -28.54 7.06
CA THR A 401 -10.35 -28.08 8.12
C THR A 401 -9.89 -26.64 7.89
N PRO A 402 -9.28 -26.28 6.75
CA PRO A 402 -8.88 -24.88 6.50
C PRO A 402 -10.08 -23.92 6.51
N ARG A 403 -11.23 -24.31 5.94
CA ARG A 403 -12.46 -23.52 6.03
C ARG A 403 -12.82 -23.20 7.47
N ARG A 404 -12.87 -24.21 8.36
CA ARG A 404 -13.22 -24.05 9.77
C ARG A 404 -12.19 -23.18 10.52
N THR A 405 -10.90 -23.38 10.25
CA THR A 405 -9.82 -22.60 10.86
C THR A 405 -9.94 -21.12 10.54
N LEU A 406 -10.12 -20.78 9.25
CA LEU A 406 -10.22 -19.39 8.81
C LEU A 406 -11.54 -18.72 9.24
N SER A 407 -12.67 -19.46 9.25
CA SER A 407 -13.93 -18.95 9.78
C SER A 407 -13.81 -18.60 11.27
N LYS A 408 -13.15 -19.45 12.08
CA LYS A 408 -12.88 -19.15 13.49
C LYS A 408 -11.96 -17.94 13.67
N ALA A 409 -10.97 -17.77 12.80
CA ALA A 409 -10.09 -16.61 12.86
C ALA A 409 -10.86 -15.31 12.59
N LEU A 410 -11.73 -15.28 11.57
CA LEU A 410 -12.62 -14.14 11.29
C LEU A 410 -13.58 -13.87 12.44
N GLN A 411 -14.14 -14.90 13.04
CA GLN A 411 -15.03 -14.73 14.19
C GLN A 411 -14.31 -14.08 15.37
N ARG A 412 -13.13 -14.58 15.75
CA ARG A 412 -12.31 -14.02 16.83
C ARG A 412 -11.89 -12.58 16.56
N TRP A 413 -11.44 -12.30 15.32
CA TRP A 413 -11.10 -10.95 14.91
C TRP A 413 -12.30 -10.01 15.02
N ARG A 414 -13.49 -10.42 14.56
CA ARG A 414 -14.69 -9.60 14.63
C ARG A 414 -15.12 -9.31 16.06
N GLU A 415 -15.05 -10.31 16.96
CA GLU A 415 -15.35 -10.15 18.38
C GLU A 415 -14.41 -9.15 19.07
N HIS A 416 -13.15 -9.06 18.60
CA HIS A 416 -12.14 -8.15 19.12
C HIS A 416 -12.17 -6.77 18.46
N ALA A 417 -12.19 -6.70 17.14
CA ALA A 417 -12.04 -5.47 16.37
C ALA A 417 -13.36 -4.69 16.20
N VAL A 418 -14.52 -5.36 16.33
CA VAL A 418 -15.84 -4.74 16.19
C VAL A 418 -16.54 -4.80 17.56
N ALA A 419 -16.15 -3.91 18.49
CA ALA A 419 -16.80 -3.81 19.78
C ALA A 419 -18.30 -3.45 19.64
N PRO A 420 -19.21 -3.92 20.55
CA PRO A 420 -20.66 -3.87 20.38
C PRO A 420 -21.30 -2.48 20.47
N ASN A 421 -20.55 -1.40 20.40
CA ASN A 421 -21.04 -0.04 20.62
C ASN A 421 -20.78 0.92 19.47
N ARG A 422 -21.26 0.62 18.26
CA ARG A 422 -21.58 1.68 17.27
C ARG A 422 -22.80 1.24 16.47
N ASN A 423 -23.87 2.04 16.58
CA ASN A 423 -25.06 1.98 15.74
C ASN A 423 -24.67 2.19 14.25
N GLU A 424 -24.11 1.17 13.61
CA GLU A 424 -24.00 1.12 12.16
C GLU A 424 -25.35 0.64 11.65
N SER A 425 -26.20 1.58 11.23
CA SER A 425 -27.41 1.22 10.48
C SER A 425 -26.96 0.52 9.20
N GLU A 426 -27.37 -0.75 9.02
CA GLU A 426 -27.19 -1.57 7.83
C GLU A 426 -27.66 -0.87 6.52
N HIS A 427 -28.38 0.25 6.66
CA HIS A 427 -28.96 1.04 5.58
C HIS A 427 -27.96 1.83 4.70
N GLN A 428 -26.73 2.08 5.16
CA GLN A 428 -25.75 2.87 4.37
C GLN A 428 -25.04 2.08 3.25
N TRP A 429 -25.12 0.77 3.26
CA TRP A 429 -24.36 -0.09 2.33
C TRP A 429 -25.13 -0.54 1.10
N GLN A 430 -26.45 -0.32 1.06
CA GLN A 430 -27.30 -0.79 -0.06
C GLN A 430 -27.26 0.08 -1.33
N GLN A 431 -26.53 1.19 -1.35
CA GLN A 431 -26.57 2.15 -2.47
C GLN A 431 -25.27 2.28 -3.29
N VAL A 432 -24.26 1.45 -3.08
CA VAL A 432 -23.10 1.43 -3.98
C VAL A 432 -23.27 0.29 -4.99
N LYS A 433 -23.94 0.60 -6.10
CA LYS A 433 -23.82 -0.20 -7.32
C LYS A 433 -22.45 0.04 -7.92
N ILE A 434 -21.72 -1.06 -8.15
CA ILE A 434 -20.45 -1.13 -8.89
C ILE A 434 -20.69 -0.75 -10.34
#